data_764ea7ee34cfe371a3ab3062a0ce46ea
#
_entry.id   764ea7ee34cfe371a3ab3062a0ce46ea
#
_cell.length_a   1.000
_cell.length_b   1.000
_cell.length_c   1.000
_cell.angle_alpha   90.00
_cell.angle_beta   90.00
_cell.angle_gamma   90.00
#
_symmetry.space_group_name_H-M   'P 1'
#
loop_
_entity.id
_entity.type
_entity.pdbx_description
1 polymer ?
#
loop_
_entity_poly.entity_id
_entity_poly.type
_entity_poly.pdbx_seq_one_letter_code
_entity_poly.pdbx_strand_id
1 'polypeptide(L)'
;MSHPKKLRGVNLGGWLVLEKWITPSIFEGLAARDETSLCVELGIEEATKRLRRHWNTFITRGDFQWLASVGLNAVRLPIGHWLFGKNYPYHPAYGGSRYPYVEGGLAIVDQAMLWAEECEIALILDLHAAPGCQNGFDNGGIMDVCEWHTRQEYIDHTLNFIEWLAERYHQASALRAIEVLNEPRWDIDTEFLKNYYIAAYGRIRRYCPPDKVAVVFHDGFRSHQRFLGFMQPPDFENVIYDIHRYQCFVREDIDLDIYGHIAKCVVELKNEADKISKELKLPVFCGEWSLGLILNEVSLWAEGPFTHALEKMDDYQLSLAYRGYAAAQMLTFEKYLGWFFWTYKTETT
;
A
#
# COMPACT_ATOMS: atom_id res chain seq x y z
N MET A 1 11.63 3.91 -28.72
CA MET A 1 11.04 3.24 -27.57
C MET A 1 9.89 4.11 -27.11
N SER A 2 8.66 3.61 -27.07
CA SER A 2 7.54 4.38 -26.52
C SER A 2 7.80 4.54 -25.02
N HIS A 3 7.70 5.78 -24.52
CA HIS A 3 7.75 6.00 -23.06
C HIS A 3 6.68 5.13 -22.40
N PRO A 4 7.00 4.44 -21.28
CA PRO A 4 6.01 3.68 -20.56
C PRO A 4 4.84 4.60 -20.18
N LYS A 5 3.61 4.11 -20.35
CA LYS A 5 2.41 4.88 -20.03
C LYS A 5 2.45 5.20 -18.53
N LYS A 6 2.27 6.48 -18.17
CA LYS A 6 2.20 6.93 -16.78
C LYS A 6 1.07 6.20 -16.04
N LEU A 7 1.33 5.76 -14.82
CA LEU A 7 0.34 5.17 -13.94
C LEU A 7 -0.26 6.27 -13.05
N ARG A 8 -1.55 6.50 -13.18
CA ARG A 8 -2.31 7.43 -12.34
C ARG A 8 -3.41 6.64 -11.67
N GLY A 9 -3.25 6.43 -10.39
CA GLY A 9 -4.07 5.45 -9.71
C GLY A 9 -4.50 5.83 -8.31
N VAL A 10 -5.20 4.89 -7.72
CA VAL A 10 -5.63 4.91 -6.33
C VAL A 10 -5.31 3.57 -5.66
N ASN A 11 -5.16 3.60 -4.35
CA ASN A 11 -5.13 2.40 -3.54
C ASN A 11 -6.56 1.96 -3.21
N LEU A 12 -6.83 0.66 -3.27
CA LEU A 12 -8.08 0.06 -2.79
C LEU A 12 -7.90 -0.39 -1.32
N GLY A 13 -7.43 0.56 -0.48
CA GLY A 13 -7.15 0.32 0.93
C GLY A 13 -8.41 0.00 1.73
N GLY A 14 -8.25 -0.71 2.85
CA GLY A 14 -9.36 -1.11 3.72
C GLY A 14 -10.29 -2.18 3.14
N TRP A 15 -10.04 -2.70 1.94
CA TRP A 15 -10.90 -3.70 1.30
C TRP A 15 -10.55 -5.14 1.69
N LEU A 16 -9.32 -5.59 1.43
CA LEU A 16 -8.82 -6.95 1.70
C LEU A 16 -7.75 -7.02 2.80
N VAL A 17 -7.33 -5.87 3.27
CA VAL A 17 -6.59 -5.65 4.51
C VAL A 17 -7.31 -4.53 5.24
N LEU A 18 -7.82 -4.82 6.44
CA LEU A 18 -8.63 -3.85 7.16
C LEU A 18 -7.78 -2.83 7.91
N GLU A 19 -8.23 -1.59 7.83
CA GLU A 19 -7.76 -0.48 8.65
C GLU A 19 -8.96 0.20 9.31
N LYS A 20 -8.95 0.28 10.64
CA LYS A 20 -10.10 0.74 11.42
C LYS A 20 -10.57 2.15 11.05
N TRP A 21 -9.65 3.03 10.67
CA TRP A 21 -9.97 4.40 10.28
C TRP A 21 -10.64 4.49 8.89
N ILE A 22 -10.38 3.52 7.99
CA ILE A 22 -11.01 3.45 6.67
C ILE A 22 -12.43 2.90 6.77
N THR A 23 -12.60 1.81 7.54
CA THR A 23 -13.84 1.05 7.64
C THR A 23 -14.27 0.83 9.09
N PRO A 24 -14.54 1.91 9.87
CA PRO A 24 -14.83 1.81 11.29
C PRO A 24 -16.06 0.97 11.60
N SER A 25 -17.06 0.89 10.71
CA SER A 25 -18.30 0.13 10.95
C SER A 25 -18.05 -1.37 11.15
N ILE A 26 -17.01 -1.93 10.51
CA ILE A 26 -16.66 -3.35 10.69
C ILE A 26 -16.18 -3.62 12.12
N PHE A 27 -15.54 -2.64 12.74
CA PHE A 27 -15.01 -2.70 14.10
C PHE A 27 -16.00 -2.23 15.17
N GLU A 28 -17.24 -1.88 14.79
CA GLU A 28 -18.22 -1.38 15.74
C GLU A 28 -18.49 -2.38 16.87
N GLY A 29 -18.41 -1.88 18.11
CA GLY A 29 -18.58 -2.68 19.33
C GLY A 29 -17.40 -3.54 19.72
N LEU A 30 -16.24 -3.43 19.05
CA LEU A 30 -15.05 -4.23 19.30
C LEU A 30 -13.88 -3.41 19.85
N ALA A 31 -13.06 -4.07 20.67
CA ALA A 31 -11.76 -3.54 21.08
C ALA A 31 -10.67 -3.74 20.01
N ALA A 32 -10.93 -4.57 19.01
CA ALA A 32 -10.03 -4.88 17.91
C ALA A 32 -9.51 -3.63 17.19
N ARG A 33 -8.23 -3.68 16.76
CA ARG A 33 -7.54 -2.57 16.11
C ARG A 33 -7.03 -2.90 14.70
N ASP A 34 -6.98 -4.19 14.37
CA ASP A 34 -6.48 -4.75 13.11
C ASP A 34 -7.30 -5.98 12.70
N GLU A 35 -7.05 -6.53 11.52
CA GLU A 35 -7.83 -7.65 10.99
C GLU A 35 -7.65 -8.94 11.81
N THR A 36 -6.44 -9.19 12.34
CA THR A 36 -6.19 -10.35 13.19
C THR A 36 -7.00 -10.29 14.48
N SER A 37 -6.90 -9.17 15.20
CA SER A 37 -7.63 -8.97 16.46
C SER A 37 -9.14 -8.96 16.25
N LEU A 38 -9.63 -8.42 15.13
CA LEU A 38 -11.04 -8.47 14.76
C LEU A 38 -11.52 -9.91 14.55
N CYS A 39 -10.80 -10.70 13.79
CA CYS A 39 -11.15 -12.11 13.54
C CYS A 39 -11.10 -12.95 14.81
N VAL A 40 -10.12 -12.70 15.70
CA VAL A 40 -9.99 -13.37 16.99
C VAL A 40 -11.16 -13.02 17.93
N GLU A 41 -11.51 -11.71 18.03
CA GLU A 41 -12.56 -11.24 18.94
C GLU A 41 -13.95 -11.68 18.49
N LEU A 42 -14.23 -11.65 17.19
CA LEU A 42 -15.54 -12.07 16.63
C LEU A 42 -15.70 -13.58 16.56
N GLY A 43 -14.60 -14.32 16.42
CA GLY A 43 -14.63 -15.71 16.01
C GLY A 43 -15.06 -15.88 14.53
N ILE A 44 -14.78 -17.06 13.99
CA ILE A 44 -14.86 -17.30 12.53
C ILE A 44 -16.25 -17.08 11.92
N GLU A 45 -17.31 -17.40 12.67
CA GLU A 45 -18.68 -17.28 12.15
C GLU A 45 -19.11 -15.82 11.94
N GLU A 46 -18.95 -15.00 12.96
CA GLU A 46 -19.36 -13.59 12.88
C GLU A 46 -18.39 -12.78 12.02
N ALA A 47 -17.09 -13.05 12.10
CA ALA A 47 -16.09 -12.46 11.20
C ALA A 47 -16.43 -12.76 9.73
N THR A 48 -16.86 -14.00 9.42
CA THR A 48 -17.27 -14.38 8.06
C THR A 48 -18.45 -13.54 7.58
N LYS A 49 -19.46 -13.29 8.40
CA LYS A 49 -20.62 -12.47 8.03
C LYS A 49 -20.22 -11.03 7.72
N ARG A 50 -19.42 -10.40 8.61
CA ARG A 50 -19.00 -9.01 8.47
C ARG A 50 -18.07 -8.84 7.26
N LEU A 51 -17.03 -9.65 7.15
CA LEU A 51 -16.03 -9.53 6.07
C LEU A 51 -16.61 -9.84 4.70
N ARG A 52 -17.43 -10.89 4.54
CA ARG A 52 -18.05 -11.18 3.24
C ARG A 52 -19.02 -10.08 2.80
N ARG A 53 -19.79 -9.50 3.73
CA ARG A 53 -20.60 -8.34 3.42
C ARG A 53 -19.73 -7.18 2.93
N HIS A 54 -18.69 -6.84 3.68
CA HIS A 54 -17.76 -5.78 3.35
C HIS A 54 -17.11 -6.01 1.98
N TRP A 55 -16.51 -7.16 1.74
CA TRP A 55 -15.85 -7.47 0.48
C TRP A 55 -16.76 -7.33 -0.74
N ASN A 56 -18.06 -7.66 -0.59
CA ASN A 56 -19.01 -7.60 -1.69
C ASN A 56 -19.67 -6.22 -1.88
N THR A 57 -19.51 -5.28 -0.94
CA THR A 57 -20.20 -3.99 -1.00
C THR A 57 -19.29 -2.77 -0.97
N PHE A 58 -18.08 -2.90 -0.45
CA PHE A 58 -17.17 -1.75 -0.27
C PHE A 58 -16.58 -1.30 -1.61
N ILE A 59 -16.01 -2.20 -2.38
CA ILE A 59 -15.54 -1.94 -3.75
C ILE A 59 -16.34 -2.82 -4.71
N THR A 60 -16.78 -2.24 -5.81
CA THR A 60 -17.66 -2.87 -6.78
C THR A 60 -17.15 -2.67 -8.21
N ARG A 61 -17.74 -3.38 -9.18
CA ARG A 61 -17.47 -3.14 -10.61
C ARG A 61 -17.73 -1.69 -11.02
N GLY A 62 -18.77 -1.06 -10.43
CA GLY A 62 -19.09 0.35 -10.69
C GLY A 62 -17.98 1.29 -10.28
N ASP A 63 -17.23 0.98 -9.23
CA ASP A 63 -16.07 1.77 -8.81
C ASP A 63 -14.95 1.74 -9.88
N PHE A 64 -14.64 0.57 -10.46
CA PHE A 64 -13.66 0.45 -11.55
C PHE A 64 -14.11 1.23 -12.79
N GLN A 65 -15.39 1.14 -13.17
CA GLN A 65 -15.95 1.91 -14.28
C GLN A 65 -15.84 3.42 -14.03
N TRP A 66 -16.12 3.85 -12.80
CA TRP A 66 -15.99 5.26 -12.42
C TRP A 66 -14.52 5.72 -12.50
N LEU A 67 -13.58 4.97 -11.94
CA LEU A 67 -12.16 5.28 -11.99
C LEU A 67 -11.66 5.46 -13.43
N ALA A 68 -12.03 4.54 -14.33
CA ALA A 68 -11.70 4.64 -15.74
C ALA A 68 -12.33 5.90 -16.39
N SER A 69 -13.59 6.22 -16.04
CA SER A 69 -14.32 7.34 -16.61
C SER A 69 -13.71 8.71 -16.26
N VAL A 70 -13.04 8.82 -15.11
CA VAL A 70 -12.35 10.04 -14.67
C VAL A 70 -10.88 10.10 -15.11
N GLY A 71 -10.43 9.11 -15.91
CA GLY A 71 -9.10 9.08 -16.51
C GLY A 71 -8.01 8.45 -15.65
N LEU A 72 -8.35 7.81 -14.53
CA LEU A 72 -7.44 6.97 -13.79
C LEU A 72 -7.24 5.65 -14.54
N ASN A 73 -6.02 5.14 -14.56
CA ASN A 73 -5.65 3.98 -15.37
C ASN A 73 -4.93 2.88 -14.59
N ALA A 74 -4.86 3.02 -13.26
CA ALA A 74 -4.23 2.04 -12.40
C ALA A 74 -4.91 1.95 -11.05
N VAL A 75 -4.85 0.76 -10.42
CA VAL A 75 -5.19 0.54 -9.01
C VAL A 75 -4.07 -0.26 -8.34
N ARG A 76 -3.76 0.07 -7.09
CA ARG A 76 -2.93 -0.74 -6.21
C ARG A 76 -3.86 -1.45 -5.22
N LEU A 77 -3.78 -2.77 -5.16
CA LEU A 77 -4.66 -3.61 -4.36
C LEU A 77 -3.88 -4.22 -3.20
N PRO A 78 -4.01 -3.66 -1.99
CA PRO A 78 -3.49 -4.25 -0.77
C PRO A 78 -4.10 -5.63 -0.49
N ILE A 79 -3.24 -6.63 -0.27
CA ILE A 79 -3.64 -8.00 0.09
C ILE A 79 -2.83 -8.53 1.27
N GLY A 80 -3.45 -9.40 2.08
CA GLY A 80 -2.80 -10.05 3.20
C GLY A 80 -2.32 -11.47 2.88
N HIS A 81 -1.27 -11.92 3.55
CA HIS A 81 -0.72 -13.27 3.40
C HIS A 81 -1.74 -14.39 3.67
N TRP A 82 -2.81 -14.09 4.40
CA TRP A 82 -3.88 -15.05 4.73
C TRP A 82 -4.70 -15.50 3.53
N LEU A 83 -4.61 -14.81 2.39
CA LEU A 83 -5.24 -15.25 1.14
C LEU A 83 -4.63 -16.55 0.58
N PHE A 84 -3.43 -16.93 1.03
CA PHE A 84 -2.76 -18.18 0.63
C PHE A 84 -3.40 -19.44 1.24
N GLY A 85 -4.30 -19.27 2.23
CA GLY A 85 -5.02 -20.38 2.86
C GLY A 85 -4.46 -20.79 4.23
N LYS A 86 -4.86 -21.96 4.71
CA LYS A 86 -4.70 -22.37 6.13
C LYS A 86 -3.30 -22.83 6.54
N ASN A 87 -2.42 -23.09 5.60
CA ASN A 87 -1.10 -23.67 5.89
C ASN A 87 -0.03 -22.58 6.05
N TYR A 88 -0.15 -21.74 7.07
CA TYR A 88 0.86 -20.76 7.35
C TYR A 88 1.33 -20.76 8.80
N PRO A 89 2.46 -20.09 9.08
CA PRO A 89 3.09 -20.10 10.39
C PRO A 89 2.17 -19.55 11.47
N TYR A 90 2.18 -20.22 12.62
CA TYR A 90 1.43 -19.77 13.79
C TYR A 90 2.05 -18.50 14.40
N HIS A 91 1.18 -17.59 14.85
CA HIS A 91 1.58 -16.45 15.67
C HIS A 91 0.74 -16.39 16.96
N PRO A 92 1.32 -16.01 18.12
CA PRO A 92 0.59 -15.92 19.40
C PRO A 92 -0.64 -15.00 19.36
N ALA A 93 -0.59 -13.91 18.57
CA ALA A 93 -1.71 -13.00 18.38
C ALA A 93 -2.96 -13.66 17.77
N TYR A 94 -2.85 -14.87 17.22
CA TYR A 94 -3.99 -15.61 16.66
C TYR A 94 -4.93 -16.20 17.74
N GLY A 95 -4.71 -15.89 19.03
CA GLY A 95 -5.62 -16.27 20.11
C GLY A 95 -5.76 -17.79 20.30
N GLY A 96 -4.71 -18.57 20.02
CA GLY A 96 -4.73 -20.04 20.09
C GLY A 96 -5.26 -20.75 18.84
N SER A 97 -5.83 -20.02 17.88
CA SER A 97 -6.18 -20.55 16.55
C SER A 97 -4.93 -20.71 15.69
N ARG A 98 -4.89 -21.74 14.84
CA ARG A 98 -3.86 -21.79 13.79
C ARG A 98 -4.19 -20.88 12.61
N TYR A 99 -5.44 -20.47 12.48
CA TYR A 99 -5.95 -19.65 11.38
C TYR A 99 -7.17 -18.84 11.83
N PRO A 100 -7.00 -17.60 12.28
CA PRO A 100 -8.14 -16.80 12.71
C PRO A 100 -8.92 -16.17 11.54
N TYR A 101 -8.31 -16.08 10.35
CA TYR A 101 -8.83 -15.30 9.23
C TYR A 101 -9.97 -16.00 8.46
N VAL A 102 -10.77 -15.18 7.78
CA VAL A 102 -11.91 -15.63 6.99
C VAL A 102 -11.45 -16.02 5.58
N GLU A 103 -11.90 -17.18 5.12
CA GLU A 103 -11.66 -17.63 3.74
C GLU A 103 -12.61 -16.95 2.75
N GLY A 104 -12.12 -16.76 1.52
CA GLY A 104 -12.91 -16.25 0.41
C GLY A 104 -12.40 -14.94 -0.20
N GLY A 105 -11.47 -14.24 0.46
CA GLY A 105 -10.88 -13.00 -0.07
C GLY A 105 -10.20 -13.17 -1.43
N LEU A 106 -9.65 -14.36 -1.72
CA LEU A 106 -9.05 -14.67 -3.02
C LEU A 106 -10.05 -14.53 -4.19
N ALA A 107 -11.29 -14.95 -3.99
CA ALA A 107 -12.32 -14.79 -5.02
C ALA A 107 -12.62 -13.30 -5.33
N ILE A 108 -12.39 -12.43 -4.36
CA ILE A 108 -12.51 -10.97 -4.54
C ILE A 108 -11.33 -10.43 -5.37
N VAL A 109 -10.12 -10.95 -5.15
CA VAL A 109 -8.95 -10.61 -6.00
C VAL A 109 -9.20 -11.05 -7.44
N ASP A 110 -9.73 -12.26 -7.65
CA ASP A 110 -10.11 -12.76 -8.98
C ASP A 110 -11.14 -11.83 -9.66
N GLN A 111 -12.14 -11.37 -8.92
CA GLN A 111 -13.12 -10.39 -9.41
C GLN A 111 -12.50 -9.04 -9.73
N ALA A 112 -11.66 -8.53 -8.86
CA ALA A 112 -10.95 -7.26 -9.08
C ALA A 112 -10.10 -7.31 -10.36
N MET A 113 -9.43 -8.45 -10.60
CA MET A 113 -8.63 -8.66 -11.80
C MET A 113 -9.50 -8.59 -13.07
N LEU A 114 -10.67 -9.26 -13.07
CA LEU A 114 -11.61 -9.22 -14.20
C LEU A 114 -12.17 -7.81 -14.42
N TRP A 115 -12.56 -7.09 -13.37
CA TRP A 115 -13.06 -5.70 -13.51
C TRP A 115 -11.98 -4.76 -14.02
N ALA A 116 -10.73 -4.96 -13.61
CA ALA A 116 -9.59 -4.19 -14.10
C ALA A 116 -9.35 -4.47 -15.60
N GLU A 117 -9.44 -5.72 -16.04
CA GLU A 117 -9.35 -6.08 -17.46
C GLU A 117 -10.46 -5.43 -18.28
N GLU A 118 -11.72 -5.54 -17.84
CA GLU A 118 -12.88 -4.95 -18.51
C GLU A 118 -12.80 -3.42 -18.65
N CYS A 119 -12.17 -2.75 -17.68
CA CYS A 119 -12.05 -1.30 -17.64
C CYS A 119 -10.70 -0.78 -18.16
N GLU A 120 -9.82 -1.66 -18.68
CA GLU A 120 -8.45 -1.32 -19.11
C GLU A 120 -7.62 -0.61 -18.02
N ILE A 121 -7.82 -0.99 -16.76
CA ILE A 121 -7.10 -0.50 -15.59
C ILE A 121 -5.95 -1.45 -15.27
N ALA A 122 -4.74 -0.91 -15.14
CA ALA A 122 -3.59 -1.67 -14.66
C ALA A 122 -3.74 -2.00 -13.16
N LEU A 123 -3.55 -3.26 -12.78
CA LEU A 123 -3.64 -3.70 -11.39
C LEU A 123 -2.25 -4.05 -10.86
N ILE A 124 -1.90 -3.46 -9.73
CA ILE A 124 -0.72 -3.77 -8.93
C ILE A 124 -1.20 -4.58 -7.72
N LEU A 125 -0.76 -5.85 -7.62
CA LEU A 125 -0.96 -6.63 -6.40
C LEU A 125 0.12 -6.23 -5.39
N ASP A 126 -0.30 -5.83 -4.21
CA ASP A 126 0.57 -5.41 -3.14
C ASP A 126 0.47 -6.32 -1.93
N LEU A 127 1.55 -7.04 -1.61
CA LEU A 127 1.63 -7.77 -0.34
C LEU A 127 1.73 -6.77 0.81
N HIS A 128 0.58 -6.38 1.31
CA HIS A 128 0.44 -5.32 2.32
C HIS A 128 0.67 -5.82 3.74
N ALA A 129 0.32 -7.08 4.01
CA ALA A 129 0.49 -7.70 5.32
C ALA A 129 1.15 -9.06 5.20
N ALA A 130 2.30 -9.24 5.86
CA ALA A 130 3.07 -10.48 5.92
C ALA A 130 2.92 -11.19 7.29
N PRO A 131 3.18 -12.52 7.38
CA PRO A 131 3.07 -13.23 8.65
C PRO A 131 4.00 -12.64 9.70
N GLY A 132 3.49 -12.46 10.91
CA GLY A 132 4.23 -11.82 12.01
C GLY A 132 4.41 -10.30 11.85
N CYS A 133 3.75 -9.70 10.87
CA CYS A 133 3.75 -8.27 10.55
C CYS A 133 5.16 -7.70 10.28
N GLN A 134 5.31 -6.94 9.22
CA GLN A 134 6.60 -6.39 8.80
C GLN A 134 6.87 -4.97 9.32
N ASN A 135 5.87 -4.30 9.89
CA ASN A 135 6.01 -2.91 10.30
C ASN A 135 5.46 -2.56 11.70
N GLY A 136 4.53 -3.34 12.24
CA GLY A 136 3.88 -3.09 13.52
C GLY A 136 2.67 -2.17 13.43
N PHE A 137 2.22 -1.84 12.21
CA PHE A 137 1.03 -1.04 11.96
C PHE A 137 -0.22 -1.92 11.82
N ASP A 138 -1.40 -1.33 11.92
CA ASP A 138 -2.67 -2.03 11.68
C ASP A 138 -2.77 -2.59 10.26
N ASN A 139 -2.25 -1.87 9.27
CA ASN A 139 -2.17 -2.29 7.87
C ASN A 139 -1.28 -3.54 7.65
N GLY A 140 -0.37 -3.85 8.58
CA GLY A 140 0.41 -5.09 8.57
C GLY A 140 -0.34 -6.30 9.15
N GLY A 141 -1.60 -6.12 9.55
CA GLY A 141 -2.51 -7.15 10.02
C GLY A 141 -2.39 -7.51 11.50
N ILE A 142 -1.32 -7.13 12.19
CA ILE A 142 -1.13 -7.30 13.64
C ILE A 142 -0.44 -6.05 14.18
N MET A 143 -1.19 -5.20 14.86
CA MET A 143 -0.68 -3.96 15.41
C MET A 143 0.29 -4.20 16.58
N ASP A 144 1.29 -3.34 16.72
CA ASP A 144 2.34 -3.39 17.76
C ASP A 144 3.27 -4.62 17.70
N VAL A 145 3.21 -5.42 16.63
CA VAL A 145 4.07 -6.59 16.38
C VAL A 145 4.87 -6.37 15.11
N CYS A 146 6.19 -6.63 15.15
CA CYS A 146 7.05 -6.58 13.97
C CYS A 146 8.05 -7.75 14.01
N GLU A 147 7.55 -8.94 13.69
CA GLU A 147 8.30 -10.19 13.79
C GLU A 147 8.57 -10.88 12.45
N TRP A 148 8.03 -10.37 11.32
CA TRP A 148 8.19 -10.97 10.00
C TRP A 148 9.64 -11.35 9.68
N HIS A 149 10.58 -10.46 9.96
CA HIS A 149 12.00 -10.64 9.65
C HIS A 149 12.75 -11.52 10.65
N THR A 150 12.12 -11.89 11.77
CA THR A 150 12.78 -12.61 12.88
C THR A 150 12.69 -14.12 12.75
N ARG A 151 11.83 -14.64 11.85
CA ARG A 151 11.60 -16.09 11.69
C ARG A 151 11.68 -16.49 10.22
N GLN A 152 12.54 -17.46 9.94
CA GLN A 152 12.70 -17.98 8.57
C GLN A 152 11.39 -18.52 8.00
N GLU A 153 10.55 -19.15 8.80
CA GLU A 153 9.24 -19.68 8.39
C GLU A 153 8.29 -18.59 7.86
N TYR A 154 8.38 -17.34 8.37
CA TYR A 154 7.59 -16.21 7.88
C TYR A 154 8.10 -15.74 6.51
N ILE A 155 9.41 -15.69 6.35
CA ILE A 155 10.05 -15.33 5.08
C ILE A 155 9.71 -16.37 4.00
N ASP A 156 9.86 -17.66 4.31
CA ASP A 156 9.58 -18.74 3.37
C ASP A 156 8.10 -18.75 2.96
N HIS A 157 7.19 -18.52 3.91
CA HIS A 157 5.76 -18.41 3.62
C HIS A 157 5.48 -17.23 2.69
N THR A 158 6.08 -16.06 2.97
CA THR A 158 5.92 -14.85 2.17
C THR A 158 6.40 -15.07 0.74
N LEU A 159 7.60 -15.65 0.57
CA LEU A 159 8.15 -15.98 -0.74
C LEU A 159 7.28 -16.98 -1.51
N ASN A 160 6.75 -17.99 -0.84
CA ASN A 160 5.85 -18.98 -1.44
C ASN A 160 4.51 -18.34 -1.85
N PHE A 161 3.98 -17.41 -1.05
CA PHE A 161 2.78 -16.67 -1.40
C PHE A 161 2.98 -15.80 -2.64
N ILE A 162 4.10 -15.07 -2.71
CA ILE A 162 4.44 -14.25 -3.88
C ILE A 162 4.57 -15.12 -5.14
N GLU A 163 5.26 -16.25 -5.04
CA GLU A 163 5.39 -17.20 -6.14
C GLU A 163 4.04 -17.71 -6.62
N TRP A 164 3.18 -18.09 -5.68
CA TRP A 164 1.82 -18.55 -5.97
C TRP A 164 0.95 -17.46 -6.61
N LEU A 165 1.05 -16.19 -6.19
CA LEU A 165 0.37 -15.08 -6.85
C LEU A 165 0.85 -14.92 -8.30
N ALA A 166 2.16 -15.00 -8.52
CA ALA A 166 2.74 -14.93 -9.86
C ALA A 166 2.23 -16.08 -10.74
N GLU A 167 2.23 -17.32 -10.23
CA GLU A 167 1.69 -18.49 -10.94
C GLU A 167 0.20 -18.33 -11.28
N ARG A 168 -0.60 -17.84 -10.33
CA ARG A 168 -2.03 -17.68 -10.50
C ARG A 168 -2.39 -16.65 -11.57
N TYR A 169 -1.72 -15.51 -11.55
CA TYR A 169 -2.14 -14.34 -12.34
C TYR A 169 -1.23 -14.00 -13.52
N HIS A 170 -0.21 -14.81 -13.85
CA HIS A 170 0.75 -14.51 -14.92
C HIS A 170 0.11 -14.32 -16.32
N GLN A 171 -1.11 -14.82 -16.54
CA GLN A 171 -1.85 -14.67 -17.79
C GLN A 171 -2.88 -13.54 -17.75
N ALA A 172 -3.15 -12.94 -16.58
CA ALA A 172 -4.13 -11.87 -16.46
C ALA A 172 -3.58 -10.59 -17.12
N SER A 173 -4.33 -10.04 -18.06
CA SER A 173 -3.90 -8.87 -18.83
C SER A 173 -3.85 -7.59 -18.00
N ALA A 174 -4.65 -7.51 -16.93
CA ALA A 174 -4.65 -6.39 -15.99
C ALA A 174 -3.46 -6.40 -15.04
N LEU A 175 -2.83 -7.57 -14.77
CA LEU A 175 -1.70 -7.62 -13.84
C LEU A 175 -0.50 -6.85 -14.40
N ARG A 176 -0.20 -5.69 -13.82
CA ARG A 176 0.90 -4.83 -14.24
C ARG A 176 2.15 -5.03 -13.39
N ALA A 177 2.00 -5.27 -12.10
CA ALA A 177 3.10 -5.44 -11.17
C ALA A 177 2.70 -6.26 -9.93
N ILE A 178 3.69 -6.85 -9.27
CA ILE A 178 3.57 -7.43 -7.95
C ILE A 178 4.54 -6.68 -7.04
N GLU A 179 4.01 -6.04 -6.00
CA GLU A 179 4.78 -5.46 -4.94
C GLU A 179 5.02 -6.51 -3.86
N VAL A 180 6.31 -6.72 -3.58
CA VAL A 180 6.74 -7.89 -2.82
C VAL A 180 6.61 -7.74 -1.31
N LEU A 181 6.52 -6.51 -0.81
CA LEU A 181 6.24 -6.20 0.59
C LEU A 181 5.98 -4.71 0.80
N ASN A 182 4.82 -4.37 1.33
CA ASN A 182 4.48 -3.01 1.74
C ASN A 182 5.22 -2.59 3.00
N GLU A 183 5.80 -1.40 3.02
CA GLU A 183 6.30 -0.68 4.19
C GLU A 183 7.07 -1.52 5.23
N PRO A 184 8.12 -2.24 4.86
CA PRO A 184 8.95 -2.89 5.88
C PRO A 184 9.60 -1.85 6.79
N ARG A 185 9.51 -2.07 8.11
CA ARG A 185 9.91 -1.08 9.13
C ARG A 185 11.36 -0.62 8.94
N TRP A 186 11.60 0.65 9.21
CA TRP A 186 12.88 1.35 8.96
C TRP A 186 14.08 0.77 9.70
N ASP A 187 13.88 0.03 10.79
CA ASP A 187 14.94 -0.59 11.61
C ASP A 187 15.30 -2.02 11.18
N ILE A 188 14.56 -2.63 10.26
CA ILE A 188 14.95 -3.91 9.65
C ILE A 188 16.23 -3.70 8.84
N ASP A 189 17.19 -4.60 9.00
CA ASP A 189 18.49 -4.50 8.31
C ASP A 189 18.33 -4.37 6.79
N THR A 190 19.03 -3.42 6.19
CA THR A 190 18.90 -3.11 4.76
C THR A 190 19.38 -4.25 3.87
N GLU A 191 20.46 -4.94 4.24
CA GLU A 191 20.99 -6.06 3.44
C GLU A 191 20.09 -7.29 3.55
N PHE A 192 19.46 -7.50 4.71
CA PHE A 192 18.41 -8.49 4.84
C PHE A 192 17.25 -8.22 3.87
N LEU A 193 16.73 -6.97 3.81
CA LEU A 193 15.67 -6.59 2.88
C LEU A 193 16.09 -6.77 1.42
N LYS A 194 17.30 -6.36 1.06
CA LYS A 194 17.81 -6.55 -0.30
C LYS A 194 17.85 -8.03 -0.71
N ASN A 195 18.32 -8.91 0.19
CA ASN A 195 18.34 -10.34 -0.06
C ASN A 195 16.91 -10.90 -0.25
N TYR A 196 15.97 -10.45 0.58
CA TYR A 196 14.56 -10.81 0.42
C TYR A 196 14.00 -10.34 -0.94
N TYR A 197 14.26 -9.10 -1.35
CA TYR A 197 13.79 -8.56 -2.64
C TYR A 197 14.35 -9.32 -3.84
N ILE A 198 15.61 -9.69 -3.80
CA ILE A 198 16.24 -10.55 -4.84
C ILE A 198 15.56 -11.92 -4.87
N ALA A 199 15.33 -12.54 -3.72
CA ALA A 199 14.66 -13.83 -3.65
C ALA A 199 13.22 -13.76 -4.20
N ALA A 200 12.47 -12.72 -3.83
CA ALA A 200 11.11 -12.50 -4.32
C ALA A 200 11.09 -12.25 -5.84
N TYR A 201 12.01 -11.45 -6.36
CA TYR A 201 12.19 -11.28 -7.81
C TYR A 201 12.39 -12.64 -8.52
N GLY A 202 13.26 -13.48 -8.02
CA GLY A 202 13.50 -14.80 -8.59
C GLY A 202 12.25 -15.69 -8.59
N ARG A 203 11.42 -15.60 -7.55
CA ARG A 203 10.14 -16.33 -7.46
C ARG A 203 9.12 -15.85 -8.51
N ILE A 204 8.96 -14.54 -8.65
CA ILE A 204 8.05 -13.95 -9.65
C ILE A 204 8.48 -14.30 -11.08
N ARG A 205 9.79 -14.22 -11.36
CA ARG A 205 10.33 -14.47 -12.71
C ARG A 205 10.21 -15.91 -13.20
N ARG A 206 9.86 -16.86 -12.34
CA ARG A 206 9.51 -18.24 -12.76
C ARG A 206 8.26 -18.29 -13.64
N TYR A 207 7.33 -17.36 -13.44
CA TYR A 207 6.03 -17.34 -14.12
C TYR A 207 5.77 -16.06 -14.92
N CYS A 208 6.26 -14.95 -14.44
CA CYS A 208 6.02 -13.63 -15.02
C CYS A 208 7.27 -13.10 -15.72
N PRO A 209 7.32 -13.09 -17.06
CA PRO A 209 8.46 -12.52 -17.79
C PRO A 209 8.51 -10.99 -17.62
N PRO A 210 9.71 -10.38 -17.71
CA PRO A 210 9.89 -8.96 -17.41
C PRO A 210 9.20 -8.01 -18.41
N ASP A 211 8.89 -8.45 -19.61
CA ASP A 211 8.14 -7.66 -20.59
C ASP A 211 6.65 -7.49 -20.24
N LYS A 212 6.12 -8.28 -19.30
CA LYS A 212 4.71 -8.27 -18.90
C LYS A 212 4.48 -7.69 -17.52
N VAL A 213 5.14 -8.23 -16.49
CA VAL A 213 4.87 -7.91 -15.10
C VAL A 213 6.10 -7.31 -14.42
N ALA A 214 5.97 -6.15 -13.82
CA ALA A 214 7.03 -5.54 -13.02
C ALA A 214 7.10 -6.17 -11.62
N VAL A 215 8.30 -6.13 -11.03
CA VAL A 215 8.52 -6.41 -9.61
C VAL A 215 8.73 -5.09 -8.90
N VAL A 216 7.95 -4.85 -7.87
CA VAL A 216 8.01 -3.61 -7.08
C VAL A 216 8.60 -3.91 -5.72
N PHE A 217 9.51 -3.06 -5.26
CA PHE A 217 9.98 -3.08 -3.89
C PHE A 217 9.93 -1.68 -3.25
N HIS A 218 9.50 -1.64 -2.00
CA HIS A 218 9.34 -0.42 -1.22
C HIS A 218 10.66 0.02 -0.57
N ASP A 219 10.87 1.34 -0.40
CA ASP A 219 12.07 1.92 0.21
C ASP A 219 12.23 1.60 1.71
N GLY A 220 11.16 1.15 2.37
CA GLY A 220 11.14 0.92 3.81
C GLY A 220 11.49 2.18 4.60
N PHE A 221 11.07 3.34 4.11
CA PHE A 221 11.35 4.67 4.69
C PHE A 221 12.85 5.01 4.80
N ARG A 222 13.67 4.43 3.91
CA ARG A 222 15.12 4.64 3.86
C ARG A 222 15.46 5.59 2.73
N SER A 223 16.61 6.27 2.87
CA SER A 223 17.16 7.03 1.76
C SER A 223 17.41 6.13 0.55
N HIS A 224 17.02 6.58 -0.65
CA HIS A 224 17.30 5.90 -1.91
C HIS A 224 18.80 5.60 -2.13
N GLN A 225 19.69 6.32 -1.45
CA GLN A 225 21.13 6.05 -1.50
C GLN A 225 21.50 4.65 -1.01
N ARG A 226 20.67 4.02 -0.16
CA ARG A 226 20.84 2.64 0.28
C ARG A 226 20.63 1.63 -0.85
N PHE A 227 19.95 2.04 -1.93
CA PHE A 227 19.58 1.19 -3.07
C PHE A 227 20.29 1.56 -4.37
N LEU A 228 21.32 2.41 -4.33
CA LEU A 228 22.10 2.73 -5.52
C LEU A 228 22.79 1.47 -6.08
N GLY A 229 22.60 1.20 -7.39
CA GLY A 229 23.12 -0.01 -8.04
C GLY A 229 22.33 -1.29 -7.74
N PHE A 230 21.30 -1.23 -6.90
CA PHE A 230 20.52 -2.40 -6.52
C PHE A 230 19.46 -2.76 -7.56
N MET A 231 19.35 -4.04 -7.89
CA MET A 231 18.37 -4.64 -8.82
C MET A 231 18.25 -3.89 -10.16
N GLN A 232 19.39 -3.59 -10.79
CA GLN A 232 19.44 -2.85 -12.05
C GLN A 232 19.73 -3.77 -13.25
N PRO A 233 19.35 -3.36 -14.47
CA PRO A 233 19.73 -4.04 -15.69
C PRO A 233 21.28 -4.12 -15.84
N PRO A 234 21.81 -5.18 -16.49
CA PRO A 234 21.07 -6.23 -17.21
C PRO A 234 20.60 -7.40 -16.33
N ASP A 235 21.06 -7.51 -15.07
CA ASP A 235 20.79 -8.67 -14.22
C ASP A 235 19.32 -8.69 -13.70
N PHE A 236 18.72 -7.51 -13.56
CA PHE A 236 17.35 -7.36 -13.12
C PHE A 236 16.57 -6.46 -14.08
N GLU A 237 15.51 -6.98 -14.66
CA GLU A 237 14.68 -6.27 -15.63
C GLU A 237 13.28 -5.99 -15.09
N ASN A 238 12.70 -4.85 -15.48
CA ASN A 238 11.36 -4.39 -15.10
C ASN A 238 11.14 -4.41 -13.59
N VAL A 239 12.03 -3.73 -12.89
CA VAL A 239 11.96 -3.48 -11.45
C VAL A 239 11.54 -2.04 -11.22
N ILE A 240 10.65 -1.81 -10.29
CA ILE A 240 10.13 -0.49 -9.90
C ILE A 240 10.46 -0.27 -8.43
N TYR A 241 10.93 0.92 -8.12
CA TYR A 241 11.17 1.39 -6.76
C TYR A 241 9.95 2.16 -6.27
N ASP A 242 9.39 1.76 -5.13
CA ASP A 242 8.26 2.41 -4.52
C ASP A 242 8.67 3.29 -3.35
N ILE A 243 8.01 4.45 -3.27
CA ILE A 243 8.13 5.40 -2.17
C ILE A 243 6.75 5.82 -1.71
N HIS A 244 6.60 6.04 -0.40
CA HIS A 244 5.40 6.63 0.18
C HIS A 244 5.70 8.04 0.69
N ARG A 245 4.82 9.00 0.40
CA ARG A 245 5.04 10.41 0.77
C ARG A 245 3.79 11.02 1.38
N TYR A 246 3.88 11.21 2.68
CA TYR A 246 2.85 11.85 3.51
C TYR A 246 3.41 13.10 4.18
N GLN A 247 2.53 14.05 4.51
CA GLN A 247 2.89 15.28 5.22
C GLN A 247 2.05 15.45 6.50
N CYS A 248 1.79 14.35 7.21
CA CYS A 248 0.95 14.33 8.40
C CYS A 248 1.51 13.48 9.55
N PHE A 249 2.73 12.94 9.43
CA PHE A 249 3.27 12.03 10.44
C PHE A 249 4.43 12.61 11.25
N VAL A 250 5.17 13.57 10.72
CA VAL A 250 6.34 14.15 11.39
C VAL A 250 6.05 15.58 11.85
N ARG A 251 6.69 16.01 12.95
CA ARG A 251 6.45 17.30 13.56
C ARG A 251 6.66 18.46 12.59
N GLU A 252 7.71 18.39 11.81
CA GLU A 252 8.08 19.41 10.84
C GLU A 252 7.00 19.65 9.79
N ASP A 253 6.22 18.62 9.47
CA ASP A 253 5.11 18.71 8.53
C ASP A 253 3.84 19.24 9.20
N ILE A 254 3.56 18.75 10.42
CA ILE A 254 2.34 19.11 11.16
C ILE A 254 2.34 20.60 11.51
N ASP A 255 3.48 21.20 11.74
CA ASP A 255 3.61 22.62 12.05
C ASP A 255 3.47 23.54 10.82
N LEU A 256 3.37 22.99 9.59
CA LEU A 256 3.19 23.77 8.37
C LEU A 256 1.75 24.27 8.22
N ASP A 257 1.59 25.48 7.71
CA ASP A 257 0.32 25.91 7.14
C ASP A 257 0.13 25.36 5.71
N ILE A 258 -1.02 25.61 5.09
CA ILE A 258 -1.29 25.11 3.74
C ILE A 258 -0.29 25.59 2.70
N TYR A 259 0.24 26.79 2.83
CA TYR A 259 1.25 27.32 1.92
C TYR A 259 2.58 26.62 2.11
N GLY A 260 2.93 26.28 3.35
CA GLY A 260 4.09 25.47 3.69
C GLY A 260 4.01 24.08 3.09
N HIS A 261 2.86 23.40 3.23
CA HIS A 261 2.62 22.10 2.60
C HIS A 261 2.74 22.14 1.08
N ILE A 262 2.15 23.14 0.43
CA ILE A 262 2.25 23.34 -1.02
C ILE A 262 3.71 23.65 -1.42
N ALA A 263 4.39 24.53 -0.69
CA ALA A 263 5.80 24.87 -0.95
C ALA A 263 6.70 23.63 -0.83
N LYS A 264 6.49 22.79 0.20
CA LYS A 264 7.21 21.52 0.36
C LYS A 264 7.06 20.63 -0.86
N CYS A 265 5.83 20.49 -1.40
CA CYS A 265 5.61 19.69 -2.61
C CYS A 265 6.42 20.19 -3.80
N VAL A 266 6.34 21.48 -4.11
CA VAL A 266 6.91 22.05 -5.35
C VAL A 266 8.40 22.39 -5.23
N VAL A 267 8.98 22.37 -4.04
CA VAL A 267 10.40 22.64 -3.80
C VAL A 267 11.11 21.38 -3.31
N GLU A 268 10.80 20.90 -2.12
CA GLU A 268 11.56 19.82 -1.47
C GLU A 268 11.30 18.47 -2.15
N LEU A 269 10.03 18.04 -2.23
CA LEU A 269 9.66 16.76 -2.84
C LEU A 269 9.97 16.75 -4.35
N LYS A 270 9.84 17.90 -5.01
CA LYS A 270 10.27 18.03 -6.41
C LYS A 270 11.79 17.83 -6.56
N ASN A 271 12.60 18.44 -5.70
CA ASN A 271 14.06 18.28 -5.73
C ASN A 271 14.46 16.84 -5.36
N GLU A 272 13.76 16.23 -4.41
CA GLU A 272 13.91 14.81 -4.08
C GLU A 272 13.62 13.93 -5.31
N ALA A 273 12.49 14.18 -6.02
CA ALA A 273 12.12 13.43 -7.21
C ALA A 273 13.17 13.56 -8.33
N ASP A 274 13.68 14.76 -8.55
CA ASP A 274 14.73 15.00 -9.56
C ASP A 274 16.02 14.25 -9.18
N LYS A 275 16.37 14.24 -7.90
CA LYS A 275 17.56 13.53 -7.37
C LYS A 275 17.40 12.02 -7.49
N ILE A 276 16.30 11.45 -7.00
CA ILE A 276 16.02 10.01 -7.08
C ILE A 276 16.07 9.54 -8.53
N SER A 277 15.36 10.22 -9.43
CA SER A 277 15.30 9.86 -10.85
C SER A 277 16.67 9.89 -11.53
N LYS A 278 17.55 10.80 -11.11
CA LYS A 278 18.90 10.93 -11.64
C LYS A 278 19.84 9.84 -11.11
N GLU A 279 19.75 9.52 -9.82
CA GLU A 279 20.73 8.68 -9.12
C GLU A 279 20.36 7.20 -9.15
N LEU A 280 19.07 6.85 -8.98
CA LEU A 280 18.64 5.46 -8.79
C LEU A 280 18.64 4.63 -10.08
N LYS A 281 18.41 5.24 -11.25
CA LYS A 281 18.30 4.58 -12.55
C LYS A 281 17.27 3.45 -12.64
N LEU A 282 16.30 3.41 -11.74
CA LEU A 282 15.11 2.56 -11.78
C LEU A 282 13.89 3.43 -12.04
N PRO A 283 12.84 2.90 -12.69
CA PRO A 283 11.52 3.51 -12.64
C PRO A 283 11.08 3.63 -11.18
N VAL A 284 10.47 4.76 -10.85
CA VAL A 284 9.96 5.05 -9.51
C VAL A 284 8.48 5.37 -9.61
N PHE A 285 7.67 4.94 -8.66
CA PHE A 285 6.37 5.52 -8.44
C PHE A 285 6.17 5.92 -6.97
N CYS A 286 5.22 6.82 -6.72
CA CYS A 286 4.75 7.11 -5.37
C CYS A 286 3.54 6.20 -5.12
N GLY A 287 3.77 5.08 -4.42
CA GLY A 287 2.75 4.05 -4.16
C GLY A 287 1.66 4.52 -3.22
N GLU A 288 2.01 5.47 -2.34
CA GLU A 288 1.02 6.09 -1.45
C GLU A 288 1.30 7.57 -1.22
N TRP A 289 0.25 8.37 -1.31
CA TRP A 289 0.20 9.76 -0.92
C TRP A 289 -1.25 10.15 -0.59
N SER A 290 -1.47 11.16 0.23
CA SER A 290 -2.82 11.58 0.61
C SER A 290 -2.95 13.10 0.76
N LEU A 291 -4.18 13.53 1.02
CA LEU A 291 -4.48 14.90 1.46
C LEU A 291 -4.58 14.98 2.99
N GLY A 292 -4.20 13.92 3.71
CA GLY A 292 -4.22 13.88 5.15
C GLY A 292 -3.36 15.01 5.74
N LEU A 293 -4.02 15.87 6.49
CA LEU A 293 -3.43 16.91 7.31
C LEU A 293 -4.05 16.74 8.70
N ILE A 294 -3.25 16.81 9.75
CA ILE A 294 -3.78 16.69 11.10
C ILE A 294 -4.47 18.00 11.45
N LEU A 295 -5.77 17.94 11.64
CA LEU A 295 -6.59 19.10 11.97
C LEU A 295 -6.84 19.22 13.48
N ASN A 296 -7.11 18.11 14.18
CA ASN A 296 -7.62 18.14 15.55
C ASN A 296 -7.12 17.03 16.48
N GLU A 297 -6.20 16.15 16.07
CA GLU A 297 -5.78 15.02 16.89
C GLU A 297 -4.26 14.91 17.01
N VAL A 298 -3.83 14.30 18.11
CA VAL A 298 -2.41 14.01 18.35
C VAL A 298 -1.94 12.99 17.33
N SER A 299 -0.91 13.33 16.58
CA SER A 299 -0.21 12.38 15.73
C SER A 299 0.31 11.21 16.57
N LEU A 300 0.23 9.98 16.05
CA LEU A 300 0.85 8.80 16.65
C LEU A 300 2.37 8.97 16.89
N TRP A 301 3.00 9.95 16.22
CA TRP A 301 4.44 10.16 16.18
C TRP A 301 4.90 11.54 16.68
N ALA A 302 3.96 12.45 17.02
CA ALA A 302 4.29 13.78 17.50
C ALA A 302 3.52 14.11 18.77
N GLU A 303 4.21 14.40 19.85
CA GLU A 303 3.62 14.79 21.13
C GLU A 303 3.33 16.30 21.17
N GLY A 304 2.18 16.68 21.72
CA GLY A 304 1.80 18.06 22.05
C GLY A 304 0.52 18.56 21.40
N PRO A 305 -0.02 19.70 21.86
CA PRO A 305 -1.18 20.33 21.25
C PRO A 305 -0.80 20.96 19.91
N PHE A 306 -1.57 20.65 18.88
CA PHE A 306 -1.44 21.25 17.55
C PHE A 306 -2.60 22.21 17.32
N THR A 307 -2.30 23.47 16.98
CA THR A 307 -3.25 24.39 16.38
C THR A 307 -2.88 24.55 14.93
N HIS A 308 -3.58 23.87 14.06
CA HIS A 308 -3.35 24.01 12.63
C HIS A 308 -4.00 25.28 12.09
N ALA A 309 -3.31 26.02 11.23
CA ALA A 309 -3.85 27.23 10.62
C ALA A 309 -5.16 26.95 9.82
N LEU A 310 -5.35 25.70 9.40
CA LEU A 310 -6.56 25.22 8.71
C LEU A 310 -7.83 25.24 9.58
N GLU A 311 -7.71 25.15 10.91
CA GLU A 311 -8.85 25.19 11.83
C GLU A 311 -9.65 26.51 11.76
N LYS A 312 -9.04 27.55 11.21
CA LYS A 312 -9.64 28.89 11.06
C LYS A 312 -10.27 29.10 9.69
N MET A 313 -10.22 28.10 8.80
CA MET A 313 -10.78 28.19 7.46
C MET A 313 -12.25 27.75 7.46
N ASP A 314 -13.07 28.47 6.73
CA ASP A 314 -14.42 27.97 6.39
C ASP A 314 -14.36 26.84 5.34
N ASP A 315 -15.46 26.14 5.11
CA ASP A 315 -15.53 24.99 4.19
C ASP A 315 -15.09 25.33 2.75
N TYR A 316 -15.36 26.55 2.30
CA TYR A 316 -14.97 27.02 0.97
C TYR A 316 -13.44 27.23 0.89
N GLN A 317 -12.88 27.91 1.88
CA GLN A 317 -11.43 28.13 1.98
C GLN A 317 -10.68 26.79 2.12
N LEU A 318 -11.20 25.88 2.94
CA LEU A 318 -10.65 24.54 3.13
C LEU A 318 -10.68 23.73 1.82
N SER A 319 -11.81 23.78 1.08
CA SER A 319 -11.92 23.15 -0.24
C SER A 319 -10.89 23.66 -1.25
N LEU A 320 -10.63 24.98 -1.28
CA LEU A 320 -9.59 25.56 -2.13
C LEU A 320 -8.18 25.15 -1.70
N ALA A 321 -7.93 25.12 -0.38
CA ALA A 321 -6.67 24.68 0.19
C ALA A 321 -6.33 23.23 -0.22
N TYR A 322 -7.26 22.31 -0.06
CA TYR A 322 -7.09 20.91 -0.46
C TYR A 322 -6.89 20.73 -1.97
N ARG A 323 -7.61 21.49 -2.81
CA ARG A 323 -7.40 21.45 -4.27
C ARG A 323 -5.99 21.93 -4.67
N GLY A 324 -5.52 23.01 -4.04
CA GLY A 324 -4.16 23.52 -4.25
C GLY A 324 -3.10 22.50 -3.82
N TYR A 325 -3.29 21.90 -2.66
CA TYR A 325 -2.40 20.89 -2.11
C TYR A 325 -2.37 19.61 -2.98
N ALA A 326 -3.54 19.11 -3.40
CA ALA A 326 -3.64 17.98 -4.32
C ALA A 326 -2.91 18.25 -5.64
N ALA A 327 -3.13 19.42 -6.24
CA ALA A 327 -2.49 19.81 -7.49
C ALA A 327 -0.97 19.87 -7.37
N ALA A 328 -0.44 20.42 -6.25
CA ALA A 328 0.99 20.51 -5.99
C ALA A 328 1.64 19.12 -5.85
N GLN A 329 1.00 18.19 -5.11
CA GLN A 329 1.47 16.82 -4.98
C GLN A 329 1.46 16.08 -6.31
N MET A 330 0.34 16.11 -7.04
CA MET A 330 0.22 15.45 -8.34
C MET A 330 1.26 15.96 -9.34
N LEU A 331 1.48 17.28 -9.45
CA LEU A 331 2.52 17.85 -10.32
C LEU A 331 3.92 17.31 -9.98
N THR A 332 4.20 17.11 -8.71
CA THR A 332 5.48 16.58 -8.27
C THR A 332 5.60 15.09 -8.60
N PHE A 333 4.59 14.29 -8.27
CA PHE A 333 4.62 12.85 -8.51
C PHE A 333 4.49 12.47 -10.00
N GLU A 334 3.98 13.36 -10.86
CA GLU A 334 4.07 13.21 -12.33
C GLU A 334 5.52 13.13 -12.85
N LYS A 335 6.52 13.47 -12.05
CA LYS A 335 7.93 13.26 -12.39
C LYS A 335 8.33 11.78 -12.38
N TYR A 336 7.65 10.97 -11.61
CA TYR A 336 7.84 9.53 -11.52
C TYR A 336 7.11 8.77 -12.63
N LEU A 337 7.25 7.45 -12.65
CA LEU A 337 6.48 6.55 -13.52
C LEU A 337 4.98 6.67 -13.24
N GLY A 338 4.61 6.95 -11.99
CA GLY A 338 3.22 7.09 -11.59
C GLY A 338 3.05 7.42 -10.12
N TRP A 339 1.79 7.46 -9.71
CA TRP A 339 1.38 7.73 -8.35
C TRP A 339 0.04 7.07 -8.03
N PHE A 340 -0.18 6.74 -6.74
CA PHE A 340 -1.40 6.11 -6.24
C PHE A 340 -1.88 6.85 -4.99
N PHE A 341 -3.09 7.42 -5.05
CA PHE A 341 -3.69 8.14 -3.93
C PHE A 341 -4.13 7.16 -2.83
N TRP A 342 -3.78 7.42 -1.61
CA TRP A 342 -4.24 6.69 -0.44
C TRP A 342 -5.35 7.47 0.26
N THR A 343 -6.60 7.06 0.21
CA THR A 343 -7.12 5.85 -0.42
C THR A 343 -8.39 6.21 -1.20
N TYR A 344 -8.81 5.33 -2.10
CA TYR A 344 -9.95 5.58 -2.99
C TYR A 344 -11.24 5.88 -2.24
N LYS A 345 -11.52 5.14 -1.17
CA LYS A 345 -12.81 5.19 -0.47
C LYS A 345 -12.63 4.98 1.02
N THR A 346 -13.36 5.75 1.81
CA THR A 346 -13.49 5.60 3.26
C THR A 346 -14.97 5.60 3.63
N GLU A 347 -15.35 5.07 4.79
CA GLU A 347 -16.73 5.15 5.29
C GLU A 347 -17.04 6.52 5.90
N THR A 348 -16.02 7.24 6.37
CA THR A 348 -16.12 8.59 6.93
C THR A 348 -15.44 9.58 5.99
N THR A 349 -16.15 10.66 5.71
CA THR A 349 -15.61 11.79 4.91
C THR A 349 -14.89 12.78 5.81
#